data_a2fc4b5112524594af6f3a24b0fbba37
#
_entry.id   a2fc4b5112524594af6f3a24b0fbba37
#
_cell.length_a   1.000
_cell.length_b   1.000
_cell.length_c   1.000
_cell.angle_alpha   90.00
_cell.angle_beta   90.00
_cell.angle_gamma   90.00
#
_symmetry.space_group_name_H-M   'P 1'
#
loop_
_entity.id
_entity.type
_entity.pdbx_description
1 polymer ?
#
loop_
_entity_poly.entity_id
_entity_poly.type
_entity_poly.pdbx_seq_one_letter_code
_entity_poly.pdbx_strand_id
1 'polypeptide(L)'
;MGLPVGCARCHDHKYDPISQKNYYELYGFFNKVKEAGQISWDDAMPSPTMLLPTDQQEKILNYIKSNISIQEKKLNKTKIDSRIAFQNWIKGKKYKALAKESIPIQGLQAHYNFSNASLKSSYPGVAGNILTSSSIDKPVFADRENGKALVLNGDQWYELKKVGVFRKSDPFSINISVFIPKDFKEGVLFHKCVSERLYNFRGYHVYLKDDRLTVNMSHAAPSNAISRVTQKPVIRNQWVQLTMTYDGSSKAGG
;
A
#
# COMPACT_ATOMS: atom_id res chain seq x y z
N MET A 1 -0.98 -38.41 -2.08
CA MET A 1 -1.79 -39.49 -1.48
C MET A 1 -2.97 -39.74 -2.41
N GLY A 2 -3.17 -41.00 -2.86
CA GLY A 2 -4.22 -41.34 -3.82
C GLY A 2 -5.62 -41.57 -3.20
N LEU A 3 -5.82 -41.10 -1.96
CA LEU A 3 -7.10 -41.26 -1.28
C LEU A 3 -7.96 -40.00 -1.43
N PRO A 4 -9.25 -40.10 -1.77
CA PRO A 4 -10.16 -38.98 -1.95
C PRO A 4 -10.62 -38.42 -0.59
N VAL A 5 -9.66 -37.97 0.24
CA VAL A 5 -9.90 -37.49 1.61
C VAL A 5 -10.85 -36.28 1.64
N GLY A 6 -10.94 -35.52 0.53
CA GLY A 6 -11.80 -34.34 0.43
C GLY A 6 -13.29 -34.61 0.64
N CYS A 7 -13.79 -35.84 0.36
CA CYS A 7 -15.17 -36.21 0.61
C CYS A 7 -15.52 -36.26 2.10
N ALA A 8 -14.52 -36.54 2.96
CA ALA A 8 -14.69 -36.61 4.41
C ALA A 8 -14.74 -35.20 5.08
N ARG A 9 -14.70 -34.13 4.32
CA ARG A 9 -14.81 -32.74 4.84
C ARG A 9 -16.17 -32.46 5.46
N CYS A 10 -17.25 -32.97 4.89
CA CYS A 10 -18.62 -32.64 5.29
C CYS A 10 -19.30 -33.75 6.10
N HIS A 11 -18.92 -35.00 5.90
CA HIS A 11 -19.47 -36.20 6.57
C HIS A 11 -18.46 -37.34 6.46
N ASP A 12 -18.66 -38.43 7.17
CA ASP A 12 -17.81 -39.63 7.04
C ASP A 12 -17.78 -40.10 5.59
N HIS A 13 -16.61 -40.53 5.12
CA HIS A 13 -16.47 -41.01 3.74
C HIS A 13 -17.36 -42.23 3.49
N LYS A 14 -18.10 -42.22 2.37
CA LYS A 14 -19.14 -43.20 2.10
C LYS A 14 -18.60 -44.64 1.90
N TYR A 15 -17.40 -44.74 1.34
CA TYR A 15 -16.84 -46.02 0.93
C TYR A 15 -15.57 -46.42 1.65
N ASP A 16 -14.81 -45.44 2.12
CA ASP A 16 -13.53 -45.65 2.81
C ASP A 16 -13.69 -45.41 4.32
N PRO A 17 -12.93 -46.10 5.18
CA PRO A 17 -13.02 -45.96 6.63
C PRO A 17 -12.34 -44.66 7.11
N ILE A 18 -12.71 -43.53 6.51
CA ILE A 18 -12.22 -42.20 6.83
C ILE A 18 -13.37 -41.38 7.39
N SER A 19 -13.31 -41.09 8.68
CA SER A 19 -14.32 -40.24 9.32
C SER A 19 -14.04 -38.76 9.04
N GLN A 20 -15.05 -37.90 9.19
CA GLN A 20 -14.90 -36.45 9.19
C GLN A 20 -13.87 -36.02 10.23
N LYS A 21 -13.86 -36.66 11.40
CA LYS A 21 -12.89 -36.42 12.46
C LYS A 21 -11.44 -36.62 11.96
N ASN A 22 -11.19 -37.76 11.26
CA ASN A 22 -9.86 -38.04 10.70
C ASN A 22 -9.44 -36.99 9.67
N TYR A 23 -10.39 -36.49 8.87
CA TYR A 23 -10.12 -35.40 7.95
C TYR A 23 -9.61 -34.14 8.69
N TYR A 24 -10.30 -33.69 9.74
CA TYR A 24 -9.91 -32.50 10.48
C TYR A 24 -8.66 -32.71 11.35
N GLU A 25 -8.42 -33.91 11.83
CA GLU A 25 -7.16 -34.25 12.50
C GLU A 25 -5.99 -34.11 11.53
N LEU A 26 -6.10 -34.66 10.33
CA LEU A 26 -5.08 -34.51 9.28
C LEU A 26 -4.93 -33.04 8.84
N TYR A 27 -6.05 -32.35 8.64
CA TYR A 27 -6.05 -30.92 8.31
C TYR A 27 -5.34 -30.08 9.39
N GLY A 28 -5.49 -30.44 10.65
CA GLY A 28 -4.85 -29.75 11.78
C GLY A 28 -3.33 -29.72 11.69
N PHE A 29 -2.69 -30.74 11.11
CA PHE A 29 -1.23 -30.75 10.89
C PHE A 29 -0.77 -29.67 9.91
N PHE A 30 -1.59 -29.35 8.90
CA PHE A 30 -1.25 -28.41 7.84
C PHE A 30 -1.82 -27.01 8.05
N ASN A 31 -2.78 -26.85 8.94
CA ASN A 31 -3.49 -25.59 9.15
C ASN A 31 -2.58 -24.43 9.63
N LYS A 32 -1.45 -24.74 10.26
CA LYS A 32 -0.45 -23.76 10.71
C LYS A 32 0.71 -23.59 9.73
N VAL A 33 0.74 -24.32 8.65
CA VAL A 33 1.80 -24.22 7.65
C VAL A 33 1.60 -22.93 6.86
N LYS A 34 2.56 -22.01 6.99
CA LYS A 34 2.59 -20.72 6.28
C LYS A 34 3.42 -20.84 5.01
N GLU A 35 3.10 -21.82 4.19
CA GLU A 35 3.75 -21.95 2.89
C GLU A 35 2.93 -21.20 1.85
N ALA A 36 3.60 -20.52 0.94
CA ALA A 36 2.95 -19.82 -0.16
C ALA A 36 2.36 -20.77 -1.21
N GLY A 37 2.52 -22.07 -1.01
CA GLY A 37 2.06 -23.11 -1.93
C GLY A 37 2.84 -23.09 -3.23
N GLN A 38 2.15 -23.08 -4.34
CA GLN A 38 2.76 -23.03 -5.66
C GLN A 38 3.52 -21.72 -5.84
N ILE A 39 4.78 -21.81 -6.29
CA ILE A 39 5.59 -20.63 -6.66
C ILE A 39 4.84 -19.87 -7.74
N SER A 40 4.59 -18.59 -7.50
CA SER A 40 4.00 -17.74 -8.51
C SER A 40 4.99 -17.53 -9.65
N TRP A 41 4.46 -17.22 -10.83
CA TRP A 41 5.27 -16.89 -12.03
C TRP A 41 6.14 -15.63 -11.86
N ASP A 42 6.15 -15.05 -10.67
CA ASP A 42 6.75 -13.77 -10.33
C ASP A 42 8.17 -13.87 -9.79
N ASP A 43 8.86 -14.99 -9.93
CA ASP A 43 10.18 -15.25 -9.32
C ASP A 43 10.20 -15.06 -7.79
N ALA A 44 9.03 -15.07 -7.14
CA ALA A 44 8.96 -15.02 -5.69
C ALA A 44 9.54 -16.30 -5.11
N MET A 45 10.49 -16.16 -4.21
CA MET A 45 11.07 -17.32 -3.52
C MET A 45 9.97 -18.03 -2.71
N PRO A 46 9.93 -19.37 -2.76
CA PRO A 46 8.99 -20.14 -1.93
C PRO A 46 9.24 -19.84 -0.45
N SER A 47 8.19 -19.87 0.35
CA SER A 47 8.29 -19.67 1.79
C SER A 47 7.67 -20.87 2.51
N PRO A 48 8.38 -21.48 3.47
CA PRO A 48 9.70 -21.09 4.00
C PRO A 48 10.86 -21.49 3.07
N THR A 49 11.90 -20.65 3.04
CA THR A 49 13.11 -20.90 2.27
C THR A 49 14.32 -20.93 3.21
N MET A 50 15.13 -21.94 3.09
CA MET A 50 16.41 -22.01 3.77
C MET A 50 17.53 -21.61 2.81
N LEU A 51 18.28 -20.58 3.19
CA LEU A 51 19.47 -20.18 2.46
C LEU A 51 20.62 -21.12 2.85
N LEU A 52 21.28 -21.68 1.85
CA LEU A 52 22.48 -22.50 2.03
C LEU A 52 23.67 -21.76 1.41
N PRO A 53 24.22 -20.77 2.11
CA PRO A 53 25.35 -20.00 1.60
C PRO A 53 26.63 -20.85 1.60
N THR A 54 27.51 -20.60 0.65
CA THR A 54 28.91 -21.05 0.72
C THR A 54 29.67 -20.25 1.78
N ASP A 55 30.80 -20.72 2.24
CA ASP A 55 31.66 -20.03 3.23
C ASP A 55 32.00 -18.59 2.82
N GLN A 56 32.20 -18.36 1.52
CA GLN A 56 32.46 -17.03 1.00
C GLN A 56 31.22 -16.13 1.09
N GLN A 57 30.05 -16.66 0.73
CA GLN A 57 28.79 -15.94 0.83
C GLN A 57 28.41 -15.64 2.28
N GLU A 58 28.72 -16.57 3.19
CA GLU A 58 28.48 -16.36 4.62
C GLU A 58 29.34 -15.23 5.19
N LYS A 59 30.61 -15.13 4.80
CA LYS A 59 31.48 -13.99 5.15
C LYS A 59 30.88 -12.66 4.66
N ILE A 60 30.39 -12.63 3.41
CA ILE A 60 29.75 -11.44 2.84
C ILE A 60 28.45 -11.10 3.60
N LEU A 61 27.61 -12.09 3.89
CA LEU A 61 26.38 -11.90 4.65
C LEU A 61 26.65 -11.34 6.05
N ASN A 62 27.66 -11.86 6.73
CA ASN A 62 28.06 -11.39 8.06
C ASN A 62 28.63 -9.96 8.02
N TYR A 63 29.41 -9.64 7.01
CA TYR A 63 29.87 -8.27 6.77
C TYR A 63 28.70 -7.31 6.54
N ILE A 64 27.73 -7.68 5.69
CA ILE A 64 26.53 -6.86 5.44
C ILE A 64 25.71 -6.70 6.71
N LYS A 65 25.46 -7.79 7.46
CA LYS A 65 24.69 -7.75 8.73
C LYS A 65 25.36 -6.83 9.75
N SER A 66 26.69 -6.88 9.88
CA SER A 66 27.42 -6.01 10.79
C SER A 66 27.30 -4.52 10.40
N ASN A 67 27.42 -4.22 9.10
CA ASN A 67 27.25 -2.86 8.60
C ASN A 67 25.82 -2.34 8.81
N ILE A 68 24.81 -3.16 8.55
CA ILE A 68 23.40 -2.81 8.84
C ILE A 68 23.25 -2.44 10.32
N SER A 69 23.75 -3.28 11.23
CA SER A 69 23.66 -3.02 12.67
C SER A 69 24.34 -1.70 13.08
N ILE A 70 25.53 -1.41 12.50
CA ILE A 70 26.25 -0.15 12.73
C ILE A 70 25.39 1.04 12.26
N GLN A 71 24.83 0.97 11.05
CA GLN A 71 24.01 2.04 10.50
C GLN A 71 22.69 2.24 11.27
N GLU A 72 22.06 1.15 11.72
CA GLU A 72 20.85 1.23 12.56
C GLU A 72 21.14 1.92 13.91
N LYS A 73 22.27 1.59 14.56
CA LYS A 73 22.71 2.29 15.79
C LYS A 73 22.95 3.77 15.54
N LYS A 74 23.63 4.11 14.43
CA LYS A 74 23.89 5.50 14.04
C LYS A 74 22.58 6.26 13.77
N LEU A 75 21.65 5.64 13.05
CA LEU A 75 20.32 6.20 12.78
C LEU A 75 19.54 6.45 14.08
N ASN A 76 19.52 5.48 14.99
CA ASN A 76 18.83 5.63 16.26
C ASN A 76 19.42 6.77 17.11
N LYS A 77 20.76 6.87 17.16
CA LYS A 77 21.42 8.02 17.81
C LYS A 77 21.01 9.33 17.17
N THR A 78 21.08 9.44 15.85
CA THR A 78 20.67 10.67 15.13
C THR A 78 19.22 11.04 15.42
N LYS A 79 18.29 10.04 15.45
CA LYS A 79 16.88 10.28 15.80
C LYS A 79 16.72 10.87 17.20
N ILE A 80 17.48 10.37 18.18
CA ILE A 80 17.45 10.87 19.56
C ILE A 80 17.99 12.29 19.62
N ASP A 81 19.17 12.52 19.02
CA ASP A 81 19.84 13.82 19.03
C ASP A 81 19.00 14.92 18.33
N SER A 82 18.33 14.55 17.24
CA SER A 82 17.47 15.46 16.47
C SER A 82 16.15 15.81 17.17
N ARG A 83 15.72 15.00 18.15
CA ARG A 83 14.42 15.19 18.83
C ARG A 83 14.32 16.53 19.55
N ILE A 84 15.39 16.93 20.23
CA ILE A 84 15.46 18.20 20.96
C ILE A 84 15.41 19.38 19.98
N ALA A 85 16.20 19.30 18.91
CA ALA A 85 16.21 20.30 17.86
C ALA A 85 14.83 20.46 17.20
N PHE A 86 14.15 19.36 16.91
CA PHE A 86 12.80 19.36 16.36
C PHE A 86 11.76 19.95 17.33
N GLN A 87 11.83 19.59 18.61
CA GLN A 87 10.95 20.19 19.63
C GLN A 87 11.14 21.70 19.75
N ASN A 88 12.40 22.17 19.73
CA ASN A 88 12.71 23.59 19.75
C ASN A 88 12.21 24.30 18.49
N TRP A 89 12.31 23.66 17.33
CA TRP A 89 11.78 24.18 16.07
C TRP A 89 10.25 24.33 16.12
N ILE A 90 9.51 23.33 16.67
CA ILE A 90 8.06 23.41 16.87
C ILE A 90 7.70 24.50 17.88
N LYS A 91 8.35 24.52 19.06
CA LYS A 91 8.10 25.54 20.10
C LYS A 91 8.34 26.96 19.57
N GLY A 92 9.40 27.14 18.80
CA GLY A 92 9.73 28.42 18.17
C GLY A 92 8.83 28.80 16.99
N LYS A 93 7.82 27.95 16.65
CA LYS A 93 6.89 28.17 15.53
C LYS A 93 7.59 28.47 14.21
N LYS A 94 8.83 28.01 14.02
CA LYS A 94 9.65 28.26 12.82
C LYS A 94 9.00 27.72 11.54
N TYR A 95 8.11 26.73 11.65
CA TYR A 95 7.30 26.24 10.54
C TYR A 95 6.39 27.32 9.92
N LYS A 96 6.04 28.39 10.67
CA LYS A 96 5.21 29.48 10.14
C LYS A 96 5.92 30.29 9.05
N ALA A 97 7.24 30.35 9.08
CA ALA A 97 8.03 30.97 8.02
C ALA A 97 7.96 30.15 6.73
N LEU A 98 7.95 28.81 6.85
CA LEU A 98 7.84 27.89 5.71
C LEU A 98 6.44 27.93 5.06
N ALA A 99 5.39 28.28 5.82
CA ALA A 99 4.03 28.36 5.29
C ALA A 99 3.84 29.48 4.24
N LYS A 100 4.80 30.40 4.11
CA LYS A 100 4.83 31.43 3.07
C LYS A 100 5.59 31.00 1.82
N GLU A 101 6.30 29.91 1.89
CA GLU A 101 7.04 29.37 0.75
C GLU A 101 6.12 28.50 -0.12
N SER A 102 6.39 28.51 -1.40
CA SER A 102 5.70 27.66 -2.37
C SER A 102 5.84 26.18 -2.02
N ILE A 103 4.91 25.36 -2.50
CA ILE A 103 4.95 23.89 -2.36
C ILE A 103 6.36 23.39 -2.69
N PRO A 104 6.98 22.56 -1.83
CA PRO A 104 8.29 21.99 -2.12
C PRO A 104 8.28 21.23 -3.46
N ILE A 105 9.09 21.66 -4.41
CA ILE A 105 9.15 21.06 -5.74
C ILE A 105 10.08 19.85 -5.77
N GLN A 106 11.06 19.83 -4.86
CA GLN A 106 12.03 18.73 -4.83
C GLN A 106 11.35 17.41 -4.53
N GLY A 107 11.42 16.49 -5.48
CA GLY A 107 10.78 15.18 -5.38
C GLY A 107 9.29 15.16 -5.74
N LEU A 108 8.68 16.31 -6.06
CA LEU A 108 7.29 16.36 -6.48
C LEU A 108 7.11 15.69 -7.84
N GLN A 109 6.34 14.61 -7.91
CA GLN A 109 6.06 13.89 -9.16
C GLN A 109 4.79 14.37 -9.85
N ALA A 110 3.77 14.77 -9.09
CA ALA A 110 2.50 15.25 -9.64
C ALA A 110 1.76 16.13 -8.65
N HIS A 111 1.05 17.13 -9.16
CA HIS A 111 0.17 17.99 -8.40
C HIS A 111 -1.04 18.40 -9.25
N TYR A 112 -2.23 18.05 -8.79
CA TYR A 112 -3.50 18.35 -9.46
C TYR A 112 -4.43 19.04 -8.47
N ASN A 113 -4.80 20.27 -8.74
CA ASN A 113 -5.72 21.04 -7.88
C ASN A 113 -7.14 21.15 -8.46
N PHE A 114 -7.31 20.80 -9.73
CA PHE A 114 -8.58 20.85 -10.47
C PHE A 114 -9.28 22.22 -10.50
N SER A 115 -8.68 23.27 -9.97
CA SER A 115 -9.32 24.59 -9.78
C SER A 115 -9.98 25.14 -11.03
N ASN A 116 -9.43 24.86 -12.21
CA ASN A 116 -9.94 25.31 -13.50
C ASN A 116 -10.66 24.19 -14.28
N ALA A 117 -11.20 23.19 -13.61
CA ALA A 117 -11.78 21.99 -14.25
C ALA A 117 -10.80 21.33 -15.23
N SER A 118 -9.51 21.35 -14.91
CA SER A 118 -8.45 20.83 -15.77
C SER A 118 -7.84 19.56 -15.19
N LEU A 119 -7.62 18.57 -16.04
CA LEU A 119 -6.91 17.35 -15.71
C LEU A 119 -5.39 17.46 -15.92
N LYS A 120 -4.89 18.65 -16.18
CA LYS A 120 -3.45 18.92 -16.30
C LYS A 120 -2.83 19.10 -14.93
N SER A 121 -1.55 18.77 -14.81
CA SER A 121 -0.79 19.11 -13.60
C SER A 121 -0.84 20.61 -13.35
N SER A 122 -1.10 20.97 -12.10
CA SER A 122 -1.15 22.38 -11.66
C SER A 122 0.24 22.99 -11.47
N TYR A 123 1.28 22.17 -11.59
CA TYR A 123 2.66 22.60 -11.37
C TYR A 123 3.49 22.44 -12.64
N PRO A 124 4.11 23.51 -13.15
CA PRO A 124 4.98 23.44 -14.33
C PRO A 124 6.15 22.48 -14.12
N GLY A 125 6.45 21.67 -15.13
CA GLY A 125 7.57 20.73 -15.09
C GLY A 125 7.33 19.43 -14.32
N VAL A 126 6.16 19.27 -13.72
CA VAL A 126 5.74 18.04 -13.06
C VAL A 126 4.87 17.19 -13.97
N ALA A 127 4.99 15.86 -13.83
CA ALA A 127 4.40 14.91 -14.74
C ALA A 127 2.90 15.10 -15.01
N GLY A 128 2.63 15.14 -16.24
CA GLY A 128 1.53 14.56 -16.96
C GLY A 128 0.12 15.12 -16.79
N ASN A 129 -0.65 14.71 -17.76
CA ASN A 129 -2.10 14.88 -17.72
C ASN A 129 -2.73 13.61 -17.16
N ILE A 130 -3.81 13.76 -16.43
CA ILE A 130 -4.71 12.65 -16.12
C ILE A 130 -5.43 12.26 -17.40
N LEU A 131 -5.45 10.98 -17.71
CA LEU A 131 -6.21 10.45 -18.82
C LEU A 131 -7.51 9.82 -18.30
N THR A 132 -8.59 10.10 -18.98
CA THR A 132 -9.84 9.36 -18.76
C THR A 132 -9.72 8.02 -19.50
N SER A 133 -10.10 6.94 -18.85
CA SER A 133 -10.07 5.62 -19.45
C SER A 133 -11.33 5.27 -20.23
N SER A 134 -12.42 5.98 -20.01
CA SER A 134 -13.65 5.84 -20.81
C SER A 134 -13.68 6.92 -21.89
N SER A 135 -13.79 6.51 -23.12
CA SER A 135 -13.95 7.40 -24.27
C SER A 135 -15.33 8.06 -24.33
N ILE A 136 -16.23 7.70 -23.45
CA ILE A 136 -17.65 8.02 -23.52
C ILE A 136 -18.04 9.16 -22.56
N ASP A 137 -17.44 9.21 -21.36
CA ASP A 137 -17.84 10.17 -20.34
C ASP A 137 -16.84 11.31 -20.16
N LYS A 138 -17.34 12.52 -20.21
CA LYS A 138 -16.54 13.72 -19.87
C LYS A 138 -16.31 13.78 -18.37
N PRO A 139 -15.14 14.27 -17.94
CA PRO A 139 -14.86 14.50 -16.52
C PRO A 139 -15.93 15.41 -15.90
N VAL A 140 -16.47 15.00 -14.76
CA VAL A 140 -17.43 15.77 -13.99
C VAL A 140 -16.71 16.46 -12.85
N PHE A 141 -17.00 17.75 -12.66
CA PHE A 141 -16.42 18.55 -11.59
C PHE A 141 -17.52 19.15 -10.74
N ALA A 142 -17.35 19.05 -9.42
CA ALA A 142 -18.18 19.74 -8.44
C ALA A 142 -17.49 21.03 -7.95
N ASP A 143 -18.27 22.01 -7.60
CA ASP A 143 -17.78 23.23 -6.99
C ASP A 143 -17.39 22.99 -5.52
N ARG A 144 -16.34 23.66 -5.07
CA ARG A 144 -15.90 23.72 -3.68
C ARG A 144 -15.43 25.15 -3.36
N GLU A 145 -15.32 25.48 -2.07
CA GLU A 145 -14.98 26.82 -1.59
C GLU A 145 -13.80 27.48 -2.32
N ASN A 146 -12.76 26.70 -2.63
CA ASN A 146 -11.53 27.20 -3.27
C ASN A 146 -11.27 26.48 -4.62
N GLY A 147 -12.26 26.45 -5.52
CA GLY A 147 -12.12 25.88 -6.85
C GLY A 147 -13.04 24.70 -7.12
N LYS A 148 -12.56 23.70 -7.84
CA LYS A 148 -13.35 22.55 -8.25
C LYS A 148 -12.73 21.24 -7.75
N ALA A 149 -13.55 20.21 -7.67
CA ALA A 149 -13.14 18.87 -7.36
C ALA A 149 -13.61 17.91 -8.45
N LEU A 150 -12.80 16.91 -8.74
CA LEU A 150 -13.15 15.84 -9.63
C LEU A 150 -14.16 14.91 -8.95
N VAL A 151 -15.26 14.59 -9.63
CA VAL A 151 -16.28 13.65 -9.14
C VAL A 151 -15.97 12.26 -9.67
N LEU A 152 -15.96 11.28 -8.78
CA LEU A 152 -15.83 9.86 -9.10
C LEU A 152 -17.15 9.19 -8.71
N ASN A 153 -17.83 8.58 -9.65
CA ASN A 153 -19.15 7.96 -9.47
C ASN A 153 -19.11 6.43 -9.31
N GLY A 154 -17.91 5.84 -9.35
CA GLY A 154 -17.72 4.39 -9.32
C GLY A 154 -17.51 3.74 -10.69
N ASP A 155 -18.03 4.35 -11.76
CA ASP A 155 -17.89 3.86 -13.14
C ASP A 155 -16.74 4.56 -13.90
N GLN A 156 -16.28 5.66 -13.36
CA GLN A 156 -15.20 6.46 -13.93
C GLN A 156 -13.92 6.32 -13.09
N TRP A 157 -12.82 6.14 -13.79
CA TRP A 157 -11.50 6.21 -13.19
C TRP A 157 -10.58 7.09 -14.02
N TYR A 158 -9.56 7.65 -13.39
CA TYR A 158 -8.61 8.54 -14.03
C TYR A 158 -7.22 7.97 -13.90
N GLU A 159 -6.57 7.80 -15.02
CA GLU A 159 -5.26 7.17 -15.08
C GLU A 159 -4.14 8.22 -15.10
N LEU A 160 -3.23 8.11 -14.15
CA LEU A 160 -1.99 8.87 -14.08
C LEU A 160 -0.84 8.00 -14.63
N LYS A 161 -0.66 8.02 -15.96
CA LYS A 161 0.44 7.28 -16.59
C LYS A 161 1.79 7.78 -16.06
N LYS A 162 2.70 6.86 -15.74
CA LYS A 162 4.07 7.13 -15.27
C LYS A 162 4.18 7.89 -13.95
N VAL A 163 3.07 8.25 -13.28
CA VAL A 163 3.07 8.87 -11.96
C VAL A 163 2.83 7.81 -10.90
N GLY A 164 3.53 7.92 -9.76
CA GLY A 164 3.35 7.02 -8.63
C GLY A 164 3.91 5.62 -8.85
N VAL A 165 4.91 5.47 -9.71
CA VAL A 165 5.64 4.21 -9.89
C VAL A 165 6.85 4.22 -8.97
N PHE A 166 6.83 3.40 -7.93
CA PHE A 166 7.86 3.31 -6.91
C PHE A 166 8.41 1.89 -6.79
N ARG A 167 9.69 1.78 -6.48
CA ARG A 167 10.29 0.52 -6.04
C ARG A 167 9.94 0.28 -4.58
N LYS A 168 10.03 -0.96 -4.13
CA LYS A 168 9.77 -1.31 -2.72
C LYS A 168 10.66 -0.60 -1.71
N SER A 169 11.80 -0.07 -2.14
CA SER A 169 12.76 0.66 -1.32
C SER A 169 12.66 2.18 -1.44
N ASP A 170 11.79 2.69 -2.31
CA ASP A 170 11.67 4.13 -2.53
C ASP A 170 10.73 4.72 -1.47
N PRO A 171 11.16 5.71 -0.69
CA PRO A 171 10.26 6.45 0.16
C PRO A 171 9.36 7.35 -0.69
N PHE A 172 8.08 7.40 -0.35
CA PHE A 172 7.14 8.28 -1.04
C PHE A 172 6.00 8.75 -0.15
N SER A 173 5.33 9.79 -0.60
CA SER A 173 4.11 10.29 0.02
C SER A 173 3.06 10.60 -1.04
N ILE A 174 1.81 10.27 -0.74
CA ILE A 174 0.64 10.61 -1.53
C ILE A 174 -0.30 11.38 -0.64
N ASN A 175 -0.72 12.56 -1.10
CA ASN A 175 -1.65 13.39 -0.38
C ASN A 175 -2.85 13.67 -1.27
N ILE A 176 -4.06 13.47 -0.75
CA ILE A 176 -5.31 13.77 -1.44
C ILE A 176 -6.27 14.50 -0.52
N SER A 177 -6.96 15.48 -1.07
CA SER A 177 -8.14 16.09 -0.44
C SER A 177 -9.37 15.40 -1.02
N VAL A 178 -10.19 14.80 -0.17
CA VAL A 178 -11.33 13.99 -0.60
C VAL A 178 -12.57 14.32 0.23
N PHE A 179 -13.72 14.35 -0.44
CA PHE A 179 -15.03 14.38 0.18
C PHE A 179 -15.68 13.01 0.00
N ILE A 180 -15.97 12.33 1.09
CA ILE A 180 -16.55 10.99 1.08
C ILE A 180 -18.01 11.09 1.53
N PRO A 181 -19.00 10.86 0.64
CA PRO A 181 -20.41 10.91 0.98
C PRO A 181 -20.79 9.87 2.04
N LYS A 182 -21.87 10.11 2.76
CA LYS A 182 -22.34 9.20 3.82
C LYS A 182 -22.82 7.85 3.27
N ASP A 183 -23.40 7.86 2.08
CA ASP A 183 -23.95 6.71 1.39
C ASP A 183 -22.90 5.87 0.67
N PHE A 184 -21.69 6.38 0.48
CA PHE A 184 -20.58 5.60 -0.10
C PHE A 184 -20.10 4.54 0.89
N LYS A 185 -20.42 3.28 0.62
CA LYS A 185 -20.15 2.16 1.55
C LYS A 185 -18.71 1.69 1.48
N GLU A 186 -18.25 1.33 0.30
CA GLU A 186 -16.90 0.79 0.08
C GLU A 186 -16.38 1.09 -1.31
N GLY A 187 -15.07 1.13 -1.47
CA GLY A 187 -14.41 1.29 -2.76
C GLY A 187 -12.97 1.78 -2.66
N VAL A 188 -12.31 1.77 -3.82
CA VAL A 188 -10.94 2.23 -3.95
C VAL A 188 -10.91 3.75 -4.10
N LEU A 189 -10.10 4.43 -3.28
CA LEU A 189 -9.90 5.88 -3.41
C LEU A 189 -8.81 6.20 -4.43
N PHE A 190 -7.72 5.47 -4.39
CA PHE A 190 -6.68 5.50 -5.41
C PHE A 190 -5.86 4.20 -5.39
N HIS A 191 -5.28 3.87 -6.52
CA HIS A 191 -4.41 2.72 -6.64
C HIS A 191 -3.33 2.90 -7.70
N LYS A 192 -2.26 2.16 -7.54
CA LYS A 192 -1.24 1.90 -8.55
C LYS A 192 -0.89 0.42 -8.45
N CYS A 193 -1.82 -0.42 -8.85
CA CYS A 193 -1.66 -1.86 -8.78
C CYS A 193 -2.25 -2.53 -10.01
N VAL A 194 -1.73 -3.72 -10.30
CA VAL A 194 -2.30 -4.63 -11.29
C VAL A 194 -3.27 -5.54 -10.56
N SER A 195 -4.55 -5.48 -10.91
CA SER A 195 -5.63 -6.24 -10.25
C SER A 195 -5.91 -7.60 -10.87
N GLU A 196 -5.17 -7.99 -11.88
CA GLU A 196 -5.36 -9.27 -12.56
C GLU A 196 -5.05 -10.43 -11.65
N ARG A 197 -5.78 -11.54 -11.83
CA ARG A 197 -5.64 -12.77 -11.03
C ARG A 197 -4.21 -13.29 -10.94
N LEU A 198 -3.41 -13.08 -11.98
CA LEU A 198 -2.02 -13.54 -12.05
C LEU A 198 -1.06 -12.73 -11.19
N TYR A 199 -1.39 -11.47 -10.88
CA TYR A 199 -0.46 -10.55 -10.20
C TYR A 199 -0.88 -10.19 -8.76
N ASN A 200 -1.98 -10.74 -8.26
CA ASN A 200 -2.40 -10.64 -6.86
C ASN A 200 -2.26 -9.21 -6.28
N PHE A 201 -2.79 -8.22 -7.00
CA PHE A 201 -2.75 -6.80 -6.60
C PHE A 201 -1.34 -6.22 -6.40
N ARG A 202 -0.38 -6.63 -7.21
CA ARG A 202 0.97 -6.07 -7.18
C ARG A 202 0.94 -4.56 -7.31
N GLY A 203 1.52 -3.86 -6.33
CA GLY A 203 1.52 -2.42 -6.23
C GLY A 203 0.91 -1.93 -4.92
N TYR A 204 0.23 -0.79 -4.95
CA TYR A 204 -0.40 -0.25 -3.75
C TYR A 204 -1.80 0.33 -4.05
N HIS A 205 -2.66 0.31 -3.04
CA HIS A 205 -3.97 0.94 -3.10
C HIS A 205 -4.45 1.40 -1.72
N VAL A 206 -5.35 2.36 -1.73
CA VAL A 206 -6.11 2.79 -0.55
C VAL A 206 -7.58 2.50 -0.80
N TYR A 207 -8.14 1.70 0.06
CA TYR A 207 -9.49 1.17 -0.02
C TYR A 207 -10.29 1.55 1.22
N LEU A 208 -11.53 1.95 1.03
CA LEU A 208 -12.47 2.22 2.10
C LEU A 208 -13.41 1.03 2.26
N LYS A 209 -13.55 0.53 3.48
CA LYS A 209 -14.52 -0.48 3.88
C LYS A 209 -14.86 -0.33 5.35
N ASP A 210 -16.13 -0.52 5.69
CA ASP A 210 -16.61 -0.44 7.08
C ASP A 210 -16.15 0.85 7.79
N ASP A 211 -16.27 1.98 7.08
CA ASP A 211 -15.80 3.31 7.50
C ASP A 211 -14.29 3.43 7.79
N ARG A 212 -13.49 2.45 7.45
CA ARG A 212 -12.05 2.44 7.68
C ARG A 212 -11.28 2.43 6.38
N LEU A 213 -10.14 3.11 6.38
CA LEU A 213 -9.22 3.05 5.25
C LEU A 213 -8.23 1.91 5.47
N THR A 214 -8.11 1.09 4.46
CA THR A 214 -7.06 0.07 4.37
C THR A 214 -6.05 0.52 3.32
N VAL A 215 -4.80 0.64 3.74
CA VAL A 215 -3.65 0.80 2.84
C VAL A 215 -3.04 -0.56 2.62
N ASN A 216 -2.91 -0.96 1.38
CA ASN A 216 -2.26 -2.21 1.02
C ASN A 216 -1.14 -1.96 0.02
N MET A 217 0.01 -2.57 0.28
CA MET A 217 1.16 -2.59 -0.63
C MET A 217 1.57 -4.04 -0.79
N SER A 218 1.58 -4.56 -2.01
CA SER A 218 1.88 -5.97 -2.23
C SER A 218 2.78 -6.21 -3.44
N HIS A 219 3.59 -7.24 -3.34
CA HIS A 219 4.20 -7.92 -4.47
C HIS A 219 3.30 -9.07 -4.93
N ALA A 220 2.78 -9.83 -3.97
CA ALA A 220 1.78 -10.88 -4.19
C ALA A 220 0.90 -10.96 -2.93
N ALA A 221 -0.35 -10.53 -3.01
CA ALA A 221 -1.28 -10.60 -1.88
C ALA A 221 -1.84 -12.03 -1.73
N PRO A 222 -2.06 -12.50 -0.50
CA PRO A 222 -1.74 -11.87 0.78
C PRO A 222 -0.33 -12.22 1.30
N SER A 223 0.38 -13.13 0.65
CA SER A 223 1.60 -13.76 1.17
C SER A 223 2.79 -12.80 1.29
N ASN A 224 2.89 -11.84 0.38
CA ASN A 224 3.95 -10.83 0.37
C ASN A 224 3.31 -9.44 0.25
N ALA A 225 2.70 -9.00 1.34
CA ALA A 225 1.98 -7.74 1.40
C ALA A 225 2.13 -7.06 2.77
N ILE A 226 2.08 -5.74 2.75
CA ILE A 226 1.92 -4.90 3.93
C ILE A 226 0.50 -4.36 3.89
N SER A 227 -0.26 -4.56 4.97
CA SER A 227 -1.60 -4.01 5.11
C SER A 227 -1.75 -3.25 6.42
N ARG A 228 -2.34 -2.06 6.35
CA ARG A 228 -2.64 -1.21 7.50
C ARG A 228 -4.06 -0.69 7.41
N VAL A 229 -4.76 -0.73 8.54
CA VAL A 229 -6.12 -0.22 8.66
C VAL A 229 -6.13 0.93 9.65
N THR A 230 -6.86 2.00 9.34
CA THR A 230 -7.01 3.13 10.26
C THR A 230 -7.73 2.70 11.54
N GLN A 231 -7.25 3.18 12.68
CA GLN A 231 -7.88 2.89 13.98
C GLN A 231 -9.23 3.58 14.13
N LYS A 232 -9.35 4.79 13.59
CA LYS A 232 -10.58 5.59 13.65
C LYS A 232 -11.33 5.50 12.32
N PRO A 233 -12.66 5.54 12.35
CA PRO A 233 -13.46 5.70 11.15
C PRO A 233 -13.08 6.97 10.39
N VAL A 234 -13.21 6.95 9.07
CA VAL A 234 -13.05 8.14 8.24
C VAL A 234 -14.24 9.07 8.44
N ILE A 235 -13.96 10.36 8.45
CA ILE A 235 -15.02 11.36 8.59
C ILE A 235 -15.77 11.48 7.26
N ARG A 236 -17.11 11.55 7.34
CA ARG A 236 -18.02 11.59 6.19
C ARG A 236 -18.61 12.98 6.00
N ASN A 237 -19.12 13.24 4.80
CA ASN A 237 -19.82 14.48 4.41
C ASN A 237 -19.03 15.77 4.68
N GLN A 238 -17.72 15.67 4.69
CA GLN A 238 -16.84 16.85 4.75
C GLN A 238 -15.51 16.57 4.03
N TRP A 239 -14.82 17.65 3.70
CA TRP A 239 -13.51 17.55 3.11
C TRP A 239 -12.50 17.08 4.16
N VAL A 240 -11.79 16.02 3.83
CA VAL A 240 -10.70 15.49 4.65
C VAL A 240 -9.42 15.39 3.83
N GLN A 241 -8.32 15.61 4.51
CA GLN A 241 -6.98 15.45 3.93
C GLN A 241 -6.48 14.06 4.31
N LEU A 242 -6.22 13.23 3.31
CA LEU A 242 -5.63 11.92 3.50
C LEU A 242 -4.19 11.94 3.01
N THR A 243 -3.28 11.50 3.87
CA THR A 243 -1.87 11.38 3.52
C THR A 243 -1.40 9.96 3.80
N MET A 244 -0.90 9.31 2.78
CA MET A 244 -0.19 8.04 2.87
C MET A 244 1.30 8.33 2.76
N THR A 245 2.08 7.86 3.72
CA THR A 245 3.53 7.92 3.70
C THR A 245 4.12 6.52 3.80
N TYR A 246 5.23 6.33 3.14
CA TYR A 246 6.00 5.09 3.18
C TYR A 246 7.49 5.44 3.20
N ASP A 247 8.25 4.81 4.09
CA ASP A 247 9.66 5.12 4.32
C ASP A 247 10.64 4.26 3.50
N GLY A 248 10.13 3.33 2.67
CA GLY A 248 10.96 2.42 1.89
C GLY A 248 11.50 1.21 2.65
N SER A 249 11.11 1.01 3.91
CA SER A 249 11.68 -0.03 4.79
C SER A 249 11.18 -1.45 4.50
N SER A 250 10.15 -1.60 3.71
CA SER A 250 9.41 -2.87 3.51
C SER A 250 8.83 -3.45 4.81
N LYS A 251 8.61 -2.60 5.82
CA LYS A 251 8.02 -2.97 7.12
C LYS A 251 6.66 -2.30 7.30
N ALA A 252 5.76 -2.98 7.97
CA ALA A 252 4.43 -2.45 8.22
C ALA A 252 4.40 -1.24 9.18
N GLY A 253 5.49 -0.90 9.82
CA GLY A 253 5.65 0.29 10.66
C GLY A 253 6.35 1.46 9.98
N GLY A 254 6.69 1.33 8.71
CA GLY A 254 7.39 2.34 7.91
C GLY A 254 6.49 3.35 7.23
#